data_fd921766458e3a1125c8d24abcc4bc14
#
_entry.id   fd921766458e3a1125c8d24abcc4bc14
#
_cell.length_a   1.000
_cell.length_b   1.000
_cell.length_c   1.000
_cell.angle_alpha   90.00
_cell.angle_beta   90.00
_cell.angle_gamma   90.00
#
_symmetry.space_group_name_H-M   'P 1'
#
loop_
_entity.id
_entity.type
_entity.pdbx_description
1 polymer ?
#
loop_
_entity_poly.entity_id
_entity_poly.type
_entity_poly.pdbx_seq_one_letter_code
_entity_poly.pdbx_strand_id
1 'polypeptide(L)'
;MIYFKVKESVLRVGPRKGQKAYSAVPKAPSKFSAAWLVERIVRETSLSEGDVRNVLITLKNITKEVVSLGGSLDLGDIFSFRTVINSKMETNEKDVCSESLKKPHIVVAWKEPVRKALKDIQVDVDNPARRKGKKPESPDPSPKEKENKEEGGPVAG
;
A
#
# COMPACT_ATOMS: atom_id res chain seq x y z
N MET A 1 2.84 7.57 5.00
CA MET A 1 1.42 7.90 5.25
C MET A 1 0.68 7.99 3.93
N ILE A 2 -0.48 7.35 3.80
CA ILE A 2 -1.31 7.38 2.58
C ILE A 2 -2.53 8.25 2.87
N TYR A 3 -2.75 9.25 2.03
CA TYR A 3 -3.89 10.16 2.17
C TYR A 3 -5.07 9.72 1.31
N PHE A 4 -6.24 9.70 1.91
CA PHE A 4 -7.51 9.40 1.26
C PHE A 4 -8.40 10.65 1.25
N LYS A 5 -9.27 10.75 0.24
CA LYS A 5 -10.35 11.73 0.18
C LYS A 5 -11.69 11.02 0.12
N VAL A 6 -12.73 11.67 0.63
CA VAL A 6 -14.08 11.15 0.50
C VAL A 6 -14.60 11.40 -0.91
N LYS A 7 -15.14 10.36 -1.52
CA LYS A 7 -15.81 10.39 -2.83
C LYS A 7 -17.27 9.97 -2.66
N GLU A 8 -18.17 10.81 -3.14
CA GLU A 8 -19.59 10.49 -3.27
C GLU A 8 -19.81 9.66 -4.55
N SER A 9 -20.66 8.66 -4.48
CA SER A 9 -21.09 7.83 -5.61
C SER A 9 -22.54 7.39 -5.41
N VAL A 10 -23.23 7.08 -6.50
CA VAL A 10 -24.58 6.52 -6.44
C VAL A 10 -24.50 5.02 -6.63
N LEU A 11 -25.15 4.27 -5.74
CA LEU A 11 -25.19 2.80 -5.80
C LEU A 11 -26.00 2.36 -7.05
N ARG A 12 -25.36 1.56 -7.89
CA ARG A 12 -25.95 1.12 -9.16
C ARG A 12 -26.62 -0.26 -9.06
N VAL A 13 -26.32 -1.04 -8.02
CA VAL A 13 -26.78 -2.43 -7.85
C VAL A 13 -27.16 -2.67 -6.39
N GLY A 14 -28.05 -3.64 -6.16
CA GLY A 14 -28.49 -4.09 -4.83
C GLY A 14 -29.71 -3.35 -4.28
N PRO A 15 -30.16 -3.70 -3.06
CA PRO A 15 -31.41 -3.20 -2.47
C PRO A 15 -31.39 -1.69 -2.20
N ARG A 16 -30.22 -1.06 -2.17
CA ARG A 16 -30.04 0.39 -2.00
C ARG A 16 -29.67 1.12 -3.30
N LYS A 17 -30.06 0.57 -4.46
CA LYS A 17 -29.86 1.20 -5.77
C LYS A 17 -30.47 2.61 -5.79
N GLY A 18 -29.72 3.56 -6.34
CA GLY A 18 -30.13 4.98 -6.42
C GLY A 18 -29.78 5.82 -5.20
N GLN A 19 -29.35 5.23 -4.08
CA GLN A 19 -28.93 5.98 -2.90
C GLN A 19 -27.49 6.47 -3.04
N LYS A 20 -27.21 7.61 -2.42
CA LYS A 20 -25.85 8.14 -2.28
C LYS A 20 -25.04 7.28 -1.31
N ALA A 21 -23.81 6.96 -1.70
CA ALA A 21 -22.85 6.27 -0.87
C ALA A 21 -21.52 7.02 -0.89
N TYR A 22 -20.78 6.93 0.19
CA TYR A 22 -19.49 7.60 0.35
C TYR A 22 -18.41 6.55 0.55
N SER A 23 -17.28 6.74 -0.13
CA SER A 23 -16.12 5.86 0.00
C SER A 23 -14.84 6.68 0.11
N ALA A 24 -13.85 6.13 0.82
CA ALA A 24 -12.51 6.70 0.84
C ALA A 24 -11.75 6.23 -0.41
N VAL A 25 -11.19 7.17 -1.17
CA VAL A 25 -10.33 6.88 -2.33
C VAL A 25 -8.95 7.51 -2.13
N PRO A 26 -7.86 6.87 -2.56
CA PRO A 26 -6.52 7.45 -2.45
C PRO A 26 -6.46 8.80 -3.17
N LYS A 27 -5.86 9.80 -2.53
CA LYS A 27 -5.75 11.14 -3.12
C LYS A 27 -4.80 11.16 -4.31
N ALA A 28 -3.65 10.49 -4.19
CA ALA A 28 -2.69 10.30 -5.26
C ALA A 28 -1.83 9.07 -4.92
N PRO A 29 -2.03 7.91 -5.56
CA PRO A 29 -1.14 6.78 -5.36
C PRO A 29 0.23 7.09 -5.97
N SER A 30 1.30 6.88 -5.22
CA SER A 30 2.66 6.98 -5.72
C SER A 30 2.93 5.88 -6.75
N LYS A 31 3.43 6.26 -7.92
CA LYS A 31 3.85 5.31 -8.96
C LYS A 31 5.36 5.37 -9.09
N PHE A 32 6.01 4.27 -8.80
CA PHE A 32 7.45 4.15 -8.97
C PHE A 32 7.74 3.44 -10.31
N SER A 33 8.58 4.04 -11.14
CA SER A 33 8.96 3.49 -12.44
C SER A 33 10.13 2.50 -12.32
N ALA A 34 10.37 1.73 -13.38
CA ALA A 34 11.56 0.88 -13.45
C ALA A 34 12.86 1.70 -13.40
N ALA A 35 12.86 2.91 -13.99
CA ALA A 35 14.02 3.81 -13.91
C ALA A 35 14.31 4.23 -12.47
N TRP A 36 13.29 4.61 -11.70
CA TRP A 36 13.43 4.90 -10.28
C TRP A 36 14.01 3.71 -9.49
N LEU A 37 13.54 2.48 -9.80
CA LEU A 37 14.05 1.27 -9.15
C LEU A 37 15.56 1.08 -9.44
N VAL A 38 15.96 1.21 -10.70
CA VAL A 38 17.36 1.10 -11.12
C VAL A 38 18.23 2.13 -10.39
N GLU A 39 17.83 3.41 -10.43
CA GLU A 39 18.53 4.49 -9.74
C GLU A 39 18.68 4.21 -8.23
N ARG A 40 17.61 3.69 -7.60
CA ARG A 40 17.63 3.38 -6.18
C ARG A 40 18.61 2.25 -5.85
N ILE A 41 18.67 1.19 -6.66
CA ILE A 41 19.61 0.08 -6.49
C ILE A 41 21.04 0.55 -6.69
N VAL A 42 21.33 1.34 -7.73
CA VAL A 42 22.66 1.92 -7.98
C VAL A 42 23.12 2.74 -6.79
N ARG A 43 22.24 3.51 -6.18
CA ARG A 43 22.57 4.36 -5.00
C ARG A 43 22.89 3.54 -3.75
N GLU A 44 22.29 2.37 -3.59
CA GLU A 44 22.44 1.50 -2.41
C GLU A 44 23.49 0.40 -2.60
N THR A 45 24.03 0.25 -3.81
CA THR A 45 25.01 -0.80 -4.15
C THR A 45 26.19 -0.20 -4.91
N SER A 46 27.23 -0.99 -5.14
CA SER A 46 28.36 -0.64 -6.00
C SER A 46 28.14 -0.98 -7.47
N LEU A 47 26.93 -1.41 -7.86
CA LEU A 47 26.62 -1.80 -9.23
C LEU A 47 26.44 -0.57 -10.12
N SER A 48 26.85 -0.69 -11.38
CA SER A 48 26.52 0.32 -12.40
C SER A 48 25.06 0.19 -12.86
N GLU A 49 24.51 1.23 -13.47
CA GLU A 49 23.17 1.19 -14.07
C GLU A 49 23.02 0.04 -15.08
N GLY A 50 24.08 -0.19 -15.89
CA GLY A 50 24.11 -1.29 -16.85
C GLY A 50 24.00 -2.66 -16.19
N ASP A 51 24.74 -2.87 -15.11
CA ASP A 51 24.69 -4.13 -14.35
C ASP A 51 23.30 -4.40 -13.78
N VAL A 52 22.69 -3.40 -13.16
CA VAL A 52 21.34 -3.51 -12.60
C VAL A 52 20.32 -3.83 -13.70
N ARG A 53 20.40 -3.17 -14.85
CA ARG A 53 19.53 -3.47 -16.00
C ARG A 53 19.72 -4.89 -16.51
N ASN A 54 20.95 -5.37 -16.60
CA ASN A 54 21.26 -6.75 -17.01
C ASN A 54 20.69 -7.77 -16.02
N VAL A 55 20.80 -7.54 -14.71
CA VAL A 55 20.20 -8.40 -13.68
C VAL A 55 18.68 -8.46 -13.84
N LEU A 56 18.02 -7.33 -14.03
CA LEU A 56 16.56 -7.29 -14.23
C LEU A 56 16.11 -8.00 -15.52
N ILE A 57 16.89 -7.88 -16.60
CA ILE A 57 16.64 -8.60 -17.86
C ILE A 57 16.79 -10.11 -17.65
N THR A 58 17.84 -10.53 -16.98
CA THR A 58 18.10 -11.95 -16.67
C THR A 58 16.97 -12.52 -15.79
N LEU A 59 16.57 -11.81 -14.74
CA LEU A 59 15.45 -12.19 -13.87
C LEU A 59 14.15 -12.34 -14.65
N LYS A 60 13.86 -11.42 -15.57
CA LYS A 60 12.71 -11.52 -16.48
C LYS A 60 12.78 -12.81 -17.31
N ASN A 61 13.94 -13.15 -17.86
CA ASN A 61 14.10 -14.32 -18.71
C ASN A 61 13.94 -15.62 -17.90
N ILE A 62 14.55 -15.72 -16.72
CA ILE A 62 14.37 -16.84 -15.78
C ILE A 62 12.88 -16.98 -15.40
N THR A 63 12.21 -15.89 -15.09
CA THR A 63 10.79 -15.90 -14.76
C THR A 63 9.95 -16.47 -15.92
N LYS A 64 10.22 -16.06 -17.15
CA LYS A 64 9.52 -16.58 -18.34
C LYS A 64 9.76 -18.09 -18.53
N GLU A 65 10.98 -18.53 -18.33
CA GLU A 65 11.34 -19.95 -18.43
C GLU A 65 10.60 -20.78 -17.39
N VAL A 66 10.67 -20.38 -16.11
CA VAL A 66 9.97 -21.08 -15.01
C VAL A 66 8.47 -21.15 -15.24
N VAL A 67 7.86 -20.05 -15.69
CA VAL A 67 6.42 -20.02 -16.02
C VAL A 67 6.07 -20.95 -17.18
N SER A 68 6.90 -21.00 -18.23
CA SER A 68 6.65 -21.87 -19.39
C SER A 68 6.75 -23.37 -19.04
N LEU A 69 7.57 -23.71 -18.05
CA LEU A 69 7.70 -25.07 -17.50
C LEU A 69 6.60 -25.42 -16.48
N GLY A 70 5.68 -24.50 -16.18
CA GLY A 70 4.67 -24.73 -15.16
C GLY A 70 5.22 -24.76 -13.73
N GLY A 71 6.43 -24.22 -13.52
CA GLY A 71 7.16 -24.29 -12.27
C GLY A 71 6.78 -23.21 -11.25
N SER A 72 7.56 -23.20 -10.17
CA SER A 72 7.54 -22.17 -9.13
C SER A 72 8.93 -21.57 -8.95
N LEU A 73 8.99 -20.28 -8.59
CA LEU A 73 10.24 -19.58 -8.27
C LEU A 73 10.08 -18.84 -6.94
N ASP A 74 11.09 -18.98 -6.09
CA ASP A 74 11.22 -18.24 -4.84
C ASP A 74 12.26 -17.12 -5.01
N LEU A 75 11.86 -15.90 -4.75
CA LEU A 75 12.70 -14.69 -4.81
C LEU A 75 13.12 -14.23 -3.41
N GLY A 76 13.48 -15.18 -2.56
CA GLY A 76 13.97 -14.92 -1.20
C GLY A 76 12.92 -14.26 -0.34
N ASP A 77 13.31 -13.17 0.32
CA ASP A 77 12.45 -12.47 1.29
C ASP A 77 11.40 -11.53 0.66
N ILE A 78 11.29 -11.51 -0.67
CA ILE A 78 10.37 -10.61 -1.37
C ILE A 78 9.04 -11.33 -1.61
N PHE A 79 9.03 -12.33 -2.49
CA PHE A 79 7.86 -13.14 -2.80
C PHE A 79 8.29 -14.47 -3.46
N SER A 80 7.38 -15.41 -3.48
CA SER A 80 7.44 -16.59 -4.35
C SER A 80 6.24 -16.58 -5.28
N PHE A 81 6.40 -17.17 -6.46
CA PHE A 81 5.26 -17.40 -7.35
C PHE A 81 5.24 -18.84 -7.85
N ARG A 82 4.07 -19.27 -8.26
CA ARG A 82 3.84 -20.56 -8.90
C ARG A 82 2.85 -20.45 -10.04
N THR A 83 3.08 -21.22 -11.09
CA THR A 83 2.12 -21.41 -12.17
C THR A 83 1.06 -22.41 -11.73
N VAL A 84 -0.22 -22.09 -11.93
CA VAL A 84 -1.35 -22.94 -11.56
C VAL A 84 -2.25 -23.11 -12.79
N ILE A 85 -2.59 -24.36 -13.06
CA ILE A 85 -3.54 -24.75 -14.10
C ILE A 85 -4.61 -25.60 -13.41
N ASN A 86 -5.82 -25.06 -13.27
CA ASN A 86 -6.95 -25.80 -12.70
C ASN A 86 -7.68 -26.58 -13.79
N SER A 87 -8.26 -27.72 -13.44
CA SER A 87 -9.15 -28.49 -14.31
C SER A 87 -10.61 -28.23 -13.96
N LYS A 88 -11.50 -28.43 -14.92
CA LYS A 88 -12.91 -28.71 -14.68
C LYS A 88 -13.03 -30.13 -14.14
N MET A 89 -14.07 -30.40 -13.35
CA MET A 89 -14.42 -31.76 -12.96
C MET A 89 -15.35 -32.34 -14.01
N GLU A 90 -14.94 -33.49 -14.56
CA GLU A 90 -15.75 -34.26 -15.52
C GLU A 90 -16.39 -35.46 -14.81
N THR A 91 -17.54 -35.93 -15.32
CA THR A 91 -18.28 -37.06 -14.72
C THR A 91 -17.62 -38.40 -15.03
N ASN A 92 -16.97 -38.52 -16.18
CA ASN A 92 -16.29 -39.73 -16.61
C ASN A 92 -14.81 -39.47 -16.80
N GLU A 93 -13.98 -40.44 -16.45
CA GLU A 93 -12.52 -40.39 -16.63
C GLU A 93 -12.12 -40.16 -18.09
N LYS A 94 -12.82 -40.74 -19.03
CA LYS A 94 -12.56 -40.61 -20.48
C LYS A 94 -12.76 -39.23 -21.05
N ASP A 95 -13.52 -38.38 -20.34
CA ASP A 95 -13.81 -37.00 -20.78
C ASP A 95 -12.73 -36.01 -20.31
N VAL A 96 -11.80 -36.44 -19.47
CA VAL A 96 -10.68 -35.63 -19.00
C VAL A 96 -9.64 -35.50 -20.12
N CYS A 97 -9.53 -34.30 -20.70
CA CYS A 97 -8.62 -33.98 -21.76
C CYS A 97 -8.02 -32.56 -21.58
N SER A 98 -7.21 -32.12 -22.55
CA SER A 98 -6.62 -30.77 -22.51
C SER A 98 -7.66 -29.64 -22.48
N GLU A 99 -8.86 -29.87 -23.03
CA GLU A 99 -9.97 -28.90 -23.02
C GLU A 99 -10.63 -28.76 -21.65
N SER A 100 -10.48 -29.75 -20.77
CA SER A 100 -10.91 -29.70 -19.39
C SER A 100 -10.04 -28.73 -18.57
N LEU A 101 -8.85 -28.37 -19.05
CA LEU A 101 -7.95 -27.44 -18.37
C LEU A 101 -8.40 -25.99 -18.52
N LYS A 102 -8.36 -25.26 -17.41
CA LYS A 102 -8.60 -23.81 -17.39
C LYS A 102 -7.35 -23.05 -17.80
N LYS A 103 -7.49 -21.77 -18.13
CA LYS A 103 -6.36 -20.91 -18.48
C LYS A 103 -5.33 -20.88 -17.36
N PRO A 104 -4.04 -21.06 -17.68
CA PRO A 104 -2.96 -20.92 -16.72
C PRO A 104 -2.97 -19.53 -16.08
N HIS A 105 -2.64 -19.48 -14.80
CA HIS A 105 -2.48 -18.21 -14.08
C HIS A 105 -1.34 -18.31 -13.08
N ILE A 106 -0.81 -17.16 -12.67
CA ILE A 106 0.29 -17.09 -11.71
C ILE A 106 -0.30 -16.70 -10.35
N VAL A 107 0.06 -17.45 -9.31
CA VAL A 107 -0.26 -17.12 -7.92
C VAL A 107 1.01 -16.62 -7.26
N VAL A 108 0.96 -15.41 -6.68
CA VAL A 108 2.08 -14.79 -5.97
C VAL A 108 1.82 -14.85 -4.46
N ALA A 109 2.81 -15.29 -3.70
CA ALA A 109 2.79 -15.32 -2.25
C ALA A 109 3.88 -14.38 -1.71
N TRP A 110 3.46 -13.28 -1.07
CA TRP A 110 4.37 -12.32 -0.44
C TRP A 110 5.00 -12.89 0.82
N LYS A 111 6.29 -12.65 1.00
CA LYS A 111 7.03 -13.08 2.19
C LYS A 111 6.75 -12.16 3.39
N GLU A 112 7.11 -12.65 4.56
CA GLU A 112 6.79 -11.98 5.83
C GLU A 112 7.34 -10.54 5.94
N PRO A 113 8.56 -10.20 5.47
CA PRO A 113 9.05 -8.82 5.55
C PRO A 113 8.15 -7.83 4.80
N VAL A 114 7.68 -8.22 3.58
CA VAL A 114 6.77 -7.38 2.78
C VAL A 114 5.39 -7.32 3.41
N ARG A 115 4.90 -8.43 3.98
CA ARG A 115 3.60 -8.48 4.67
C ARG A 115 3.58 -7.65 5.94
N LYS A 116 4.70 -7.58 6.68
CA LYS A 116 4.83 -6.69 7.84
C LYS A 116 4.71 -5.22 7.43
N ALA A 117 5.37 -4.82 6.36
CA ALA A 117 5.28 -3.44 5.86
C ALA A 117 3.83 -3.00 5.56
N LEU A 118 2.93 -3.93 5.20
CA LEU A 118 1.51 -3.63 5.01
C LEU A 118 0.80 -3.28 6.33
N LYS A 119 1.22 -3.87 7.46
CA LYS A 119 0.63 -3.60 8.78
C LYS A 119 1.04 -2.24 9.32
N ASP A 120 2.20 -1.75 8.91
CA ASP A 120 2.78 -0.48 9.37
C ASP A 120 2.34 0.72 8.54
N ILE A 121 1.45 0.51 7.55
CA ILE A 121 0.92 1.59 6.72
C ILE A 121 0.04 2.52 7.55
N GLN A 122 0.49 3.75 7.69
CA GLN A 122 -0.31 4.83 8.27
C GLN A 122 -1.23 5.43 7.20
N VAL A 123 -2.51 5.56 7.53
CA VAL A 123 -3.53 6.12 6.65
C VAL A 123 -4.20 7.32 7.31
N ASP A 124 -4.50 8.33 6.51
CA ASP A 124 -5.29 9.50 6.93
C ASP A 124 -6.40 9.77 5.92
N VAL A 125 -7.58 10.13 6.43
CA VAL A 125 -8.77 10.39 5.60
C VAL A 125 -9.18 11.85 5.73
N ASP A 126 -8.95 12.62 4.67
CA ASP A 126 -9.43 13.98 4.57
C ASP A 126 -10.95 14.00 4.36
N ASN A 127 -11.70 14.18 5.47
CA ASN A 127 -13.15 14.27 5.47
C ASN A 127 -13.61 15.66 5.93
N PRO A 128 -13.96 16.57 5.00
CA PRO A 128 -14.41 17.92 5.34
C PRO A 128 -15.68 17.97 6.20
N ALA A 129 -16.58 16.99 6.04
CA ALA A 129 -17.80 16.91 6.84
C ALA A 129 -17.51 16.60 8.32
N ARG A 130 -16.48 15.80 8.60
CA ARG A 130 -16.05 15.48 9.95
C ARG A 130 -15.31 16.64 10.62
N ARG A 131 -14.61 17.48 9.84
CA ARG A 131 -13.92 18.68 10.35
C ARG A 131 -14.88 19.74 10.85
N LYS A 132 -16.05 19.91 10.23
CA LYS A 132 -17.07 20.88 10.62
C LYS A 132 -17.72 20.61 11.99
N GLY A 133 -17.55 19.43 12.54
CA GLY A 133 -18.07 19.04 13.86
C GLY A 133 -17.10 19.26 15.03
N LYS A 134 -15.83 19.57 14.78
CA LYS A 134 -14.89 19.97 15.84
C LYS A 134 -15.07 21.46 16.10
N LYS A 135 -15.75 21.79 17.23
CA LYS A 135 -15.77 23.13 17.79
C LYS A 135 -14.33 23.66 17.89
N PRO A 136 -14.03 24.90 17.46
CA PRO A 136 -12.68 25.42 17.62
C PRO A 136 -12.31 25.35 19.11
N GLU A 137 -11.24 24.68 19.42
CA GLU A 137 -10.58 24.74 20.73
C GLU A 137 -10.26 26.23 20.95
N SER A 138 -10.85 26.81 22.00
CA SER A 138 -10.55 28.17 22.44
C SER A 138 -9.06 28.31 22.67
N PRO A 139 -8.43 29.42 22.27
CA PRO A 139 -7.01 29.65 22.50
C PRO A 139 -6.74 29.63 24.01
N ASP A 140 -5.70 28.90 24.37
CA ASP A 140 -5.14 28.78 25.71
C ASP A 140 -4.98 30.16 26.33
N PRO A 141 -5.45 30.42 27.58
CA PRO A 141 -5.29 31.71 28.21
C PRO A 141 -3.80 31.94 28.49
N SER A 142 -3.34 33.07 27.99
CA SER A 142 -1.99 33.61 28.19
C SER A 142 -1.54 33.52 29.66
N PRO A 143 -0.25 33.29 29.93
CA PRO A 143 0.26 33.29 31.29
C PRO A 143 0.10 34.67 31.91
N LYS A 144 -0.57 34.72 33.06
CA LYS A 144 -0.69 35.92 33.89
C LYS A 144 0.71 36.34 34.35
N GLU A 145 1.11 37.55 33.97
CA GLU A 145 2.23 38.29 34.58
C GLU A 145 2.02 38.35 36.09
N LYS A 146 3.02 37.87 36.83
CA LYS A 146 3.11 38.08 38.24
C LYS A 146 3.62 39.51 38.48
N GLU A 147 2.73 40.40 38.89
CA GLU A 147 3.10 41.67 39.46
C GLU A 147 3.90 41.43 40.78
N ASN A 148 5.15 41.91 40.74
CA ASN A 148 6.02 42.00 41.88
C ASN A 148 5.60 43.22 42.72
N LYS A 149 4.91 43.04 43.86
CA LYS A 149 4.78 44.08 44.85
C LYS A 149 6.00 44.07 45.77
N GLU A 150 6.85 45.07 45.59
CA GLU A 150 7.83 45.47 46.59
C GLU A 150 7.09 46.14 47.78
N GLU A 151 7.11 45.45 48.89
CA GLU A 151 6.78 46.09 50.19
C GLU A 151 8.07 46.58 50.82
N GLY A 152 8.20 47.89 50.86
CA GLY A 152 9.20 48.57 51.66
C GLY A 152 8.90 48.45 53.13
N GLY A 153 9.80 47.87 53.89
CA GLY A 153 9.81 47.87 55.36
C GLY A 153 10.52 49.10 55.92
N PRO A 154 10.09 49.64 57.03
CA PRO A 154 10.64 50.89 57.56
C PRO A 154 11.96 50.69 58.36
N VAL A 155 12.82 51.66 58.17
CA VAL A 155 14.02 51.89 58.98
C VAL A 155 13.61 52.45 60.37
N ALA A 156 14.07 51.90 61.42
CA ALA A 156 14.06 52.51 62.74
C ALA A 156 15.38 52.27 63.51
N GLY A 157 15.98 53.34 63.97
CA GLY A 157 16.79 53.45 65.14
C GLY A 157 18.26 53.09 65.11
#